data_de38942a3837504737afcbc957c10c0f
#
_entry.id   de38942a3837504737afcbc957c10c0f
#
_cell.length_a   1.000
_cell.length_b   1.000
_cell.length_c   1.000
_cell.angle_alpha   90.00
_cell.angle_beta   90.00
_cell.angle_gamma   90.00
#
_symmetry.space_group_name_H-M   'P 1'
#
loop_
_entity.id
_entity.type
_entity.pdbx_description
1 polymer ?
#
loop_
_entity_poly.entity_id
_entity_poly.type
_entity_poly.pdbx_seq_one_letter_code
_entity_poly.pdbx_strand_id
1 'polypeptide(L)'
;MRRMHTGSVPTPQDTQAHFLDALYQLYLPHKDEVEGIAMAVPGFVNTRTGYLTNGGALLYNTDTPLGQLLAEKCGCCVLLENDGKAAAMAELQAGALQGCSNAAVFLIGTGVGGGIIANGQLVRGVHFTAGEYSFVNTNAAGWDDERNNMACQCSTTALLEWYRARKGLPADAPMDGRRFFEAANAGEPEALDVLERFCHAVAVQIYNLTVLLDVEKVAIGGGISKQPLLLETLRRVYDGLFASRGDSPYMKGLPRCEIVPCAFSSEANQVGALYAYLQAFHS
;
A
#
# COMPACT_ATOMS: atom_id res chain seq x y z
N MET A 1 -1.45 -4.70 -22.42
CA MET A 1 -1.71 -6.06 -21.88
C MET A 1 -3.16 -6.45 -22.08
N ARG A 2 -3.44 -7.69 -22.46
CA ARG A 2 -4.81 -8.22 -22.62
C ARG A 2 -5.04 -9.31 -21.59
N ARG A 3 -6.09 -9.17 -20.75
CA ARG A 3 -6.54 -10.25 -19.88
C ARG A 3 -7.26 -11.30 -20.70
N MET A 4 -6.90 -12.56 -20.51
CA MET A 4 -7.53 -13.70 -21.21
C MET A 4 -8.65 -14.31 -20.34
N HIS A 5 -8.37 -14.53 -19.06
CA HIS A 5 -9.29 -15.08 -18.08
C HIS A 5 -9.22 -14.29 -16.78
N THR A 6 -10.30 -14.22 -16.05
CA THR A 6 -10.38 -13.62 -14.71
C THR A 6 -11.23 -14.48 -13.80
N GLY A 7 -10.86 -14.58 -12.55
CA GLY A 7 -11.61 -15.31 -11.54
C GLY A 7 -11.11 -14.96 -10.14
N SER A 8 -11.81 -15.41 -9.14
CA SER A 8 -11.41 -15.31 -7.74
C SER A 8 -11.87 -16.54 -6.96
N VAL A 9 -11.06 -16.92 -5.99
CA VAL A 9 -11.41 -17.97 -5.02
C VAL A 9 -11.14 -17.42 -3.62
N PRO A 10 -11.86 -17.88 -2.59
CA PRO A 10 -11.53 -17.54 -1.22
C PRO A 10 -10.11 -18.01 -0.88
N THR A 11 -9.32 -17.13 -0.25
CA THR A 11 -7.99 -17.50 0.25
C THR A 11 -8.15 -18.41 1.46
N PRO A 12 -7.59 -19.65 1.46
CA PRO A 12 -7.56 -20.49 2.65
C PRO A 12 -6.92 -19.79 3.83
N GLN A 13 -7.53 -19.90 5.02
CA GLN A 13 -7.07 -19.21 6.23
C GLN A 13 -6.47 -20.17 7.26
N ASP A 14 -6.44 -21.46 6.96
CA ASP A 14 -6.13 -22.52 7.90
C ASP A 14 -4.67 -23.01 7.79
N THR A 15 -4.22 -23.41 6.60
CA THR A 15 -2.89 -23.99 6.43
C THR A 15 -2.23 -23.60 5.11
N GLN A 16 -0.89 -23.61 5.12
CA GLN A 16 -0.08 -23.43 3.92
C GLN A 16 -0.36 -24.49 2.85
N ALA A 17 -0.59 -25.75 3.26
CA ALA A 17 -0.86 -26.83 2.32
C ALA A 17 -2.15 -26.55 1.52
N HIS A 18 -3.22 -26.15 2.18
CA HIS A 18 -4.46 -25.76 1.51
C HIS A 18 -4.28 -24.53 0.62
N PHE A 19 -3.47 -23.57 1.06
CA PHE A 19 -3.15 -22.40 0.25
C PHE A 19 -2.40 -22.76 -1.04
N LEU A 20 -1.36 -23.60 -0.95
CA LEU A 20 -0.63 -24.12 -2.12
C LEU A 20 -1.54 -24.97 -3.04
N ASP A 21 -2.43 -25.78 -2.46
CA ASP A 21 -3.39 -26.56 -3.25
C ASP A 21 -4.38 -25.66 -4.00
N ALA A 22 -4.91 -24.62 -3.35
CA ALA A 22 -5.79 -23.64 -3.99
C ALA A 22 -5.10 -22.91 -5.14
N LEU A 23 -3.84 -22.50 -4.97
CA LEU A 23 -3.06 -21.90 -6.05
C LEU A 23 -2.80 -22.87 -7.21
N TYR A 24 -2.49 -24.12 -6.91
CA TYR A 24 -2.30 -25.14 -7.92
C TYR A 24 -3.59 -25.40 -8.73
N GLN A 25 -4.75 -25.44 -8.08
CA GLN A 25 -6.04 -25.59 -8.78
C GLN A 25 -6.36 -24.40 -9.69
N LEU A 26 -5.92 -23.17 -9.33
CA LEU A 26 -6.03 -22.02 -10.23
C LEU A 26 -5.08 -22.10 -11.43
N TYR A 27 -3.89 -22.64 -11.24
CA TYR A 27 -2.89 -22.80 -12.30
C TYR A 27 -3.24 -23.94 -13.28
N LEU A 28 -3.73 -25.06 -12.77
CA LEU A 28 -3.88 -26.32 -13.51
C LEU A 28 -4.65 -26.21 -14.85
N PRO A 29 -5.76 -25.47 -14.95
CA PRO A 29 -6.48 -25.30 -16.23
C PRO A 29 -5.68 -24.55 -17.30
N HIS A 30 -4.61 -23.81 -16.89
CA HIS A 30 -3.83 -22.94 -17.78
C HIS A 30 -2.38 -23.38 -17.95
N LYS A 31 -2.00 -24.53 -17.38
CA LYS A 31 -0.59 -24.99 -17.29
C LYS A 31 0.13 -25.04 -18.63
N ASP A 32 -0.59 -25.36 -19.71
CA ASP A 32 -0.02 -25.49 -21.05
C ASP A 32 -0.08 -24.17 -21.86
N GLU A 33 -0.66 -23.11 -21.28
CA GLU A 33 -0.87 -21.79 -21.92
C GLU A 33 -0.01 -20.69 -21.31
N VAL A 34 0.61 -20.93 -20.13
CA VAL A 34 1.33 -19.91 -19.38
C VAL A 34 2.80 -20.27 -19.18
N GLU A 35 3.68 -19.27 -19.19
CA GLU A 35 5.12 -19.44 -19.01
C GLU A 35 5.52 -19.49 -17.53
N GLY A 36 4.67 -18.98 -16.64
CA GLY A 36 4.94 -18.94 -15.20
C GLY A 36 3.90 -18.22 -14.40
N ILE A 37 4.19 -18.00 -13.12
CA ILE A 37 3.30 -17.39 -12.14
C ILE A 37 3.94 -16.11 -11.61
N ALA A 38 3.26 -14.98 -11.78
CA ALA A 38 3.55 -13.72 -11.12
C ALA A 38 2.52 -13.47 -10.02
N MET A 39 2.95 -13.38 -8.76
CA MET A 39 2.02 -13.31 -7.63
C MET A 39 2.40 -12.20 -6.65
N ALA A 40 1.43 -11.42 -6.24
CA ALA A 40 1.55 -10.51 -5.12
C ALA A 40 1.06 -11.19 -3.83
N VAL A 41 1.83 -11.09 -2.76
CA VAL A 41 1.52 -11.68 -1.46
C VAL A 41 1.74 -10.67 -0.33
N PRO A 42 1.00 -10.78 0.77
CA PRO A 42 1.25 -9.95 1.95
C PRO A 42 2.55 -10.34 2.64
N GLY A 43 3.11 -9.44 3.45
CA GLY A 43 4.26 -9.70 4.30
C GLY A 43 5.61 -9.35 3.68
N PHE A 44 6.69 -9.84 4.30
CA PHE A 44 8.06 -9.51 3.89
C PHE A 44 8.61 -10.56 2.93
N VAL A 45 8.69 -10.18 1.66
CA VAL A 45 9.01 -11.09 0.55
C VAL A 45 10.40 -10.80 -0.01
N ASN A 46 11.28 -11.75 0.07
CA ASN A 46 12.51 -11.74 -0.71
C ASN A 46 12.17 -12.14 -2.16
N THR A 47 11.97 -11.17 -3.01
CA THR A 47 11.56 -11.36 -4.42
C THR A 47 12.57 -12.16 -5.24
N ARG A 48 13.87 -12.20 -4.83
CA ARG A 48 14.91 -12.96 -5.54
C ARG A 48 14.81 -14.45 -5.30
N THR A 49 14.39 -14.86 -4.10
CA THR A 49 14.36 -16.28 -3.70
C THR A 49 12.93 -16.81 -3.52
N GLY A 50 11.93 -15.94 -3.49
CA GLY A 50 10.56 -16.30 -3.15
C GLY A 50 10.37 -16.70 -1.68
N TYR A 51 11.31 -16.31 -0.78
CA TYR A 51 11.23 -16.60 0.64
C TYR A 51 10.46 -15.51 1.39
N LEU A 52 9.53 -15.91 2.23
CA LEU A 52 8.79 -15.01 3.12
C LEU A 52 9.36 -15.11 4.55
N THR A 53 9.98 -14.03 5.04
CA THR A 53 10.39 -13.92 6.45
C THR A 53 9.21 -13.63 7.38
N ASN A 54 8.15 -13.05 6.83
CA ASN A 54 6.89 -12.83 7.52
C ASN A 54 5.74 -12.96 6.52
N GLY A 55 4.72 -13.74 6.87
CA GLY A 55 3.56 -14.01 6.00
C GLY A 55 2.50 -12.90 5.99
N GLY A 56 2.69 -11.82 6.73
CA GLY A 56 1.70 -10.74 6.83
C GLY A 56 0.36 -11.25 7.36
N ALA A 57 -0.71 -10.98 6.61
CA ALA A 57 -2.06 -11.48 6.95
C ALA A 57 -2.20 -13.01 6.85
N LEU A 58 -1.23 -13.71 6.23
CA LEU A 58 -1.20 -15.16 6.07
C LEU A 58 -0.04 -15.75 6.87
N LEU A 59 -0.12 -15.67 8.21
CA LEU A 59 0.96 -16.03 9.13
C LEU A 59 1.51 -17.44 8.95
N TYR A 60 0.73 -18.39 8.45
CA TYR A 60 1.16 -19.75 8.14
C TYR A 60 2.23 -19.82 7.02
N ASN A 61 2.47 -18.71 6.31
CA ASN A 61 3.55 -18.57 5.33
C ASN A 61 4.80 -17.90 5.91
N THR A 62 4.87 -17.66 7.23
CA THR A 62 6.07 -17.10 7.85
C THR A 62 7.21 -18.13 7.82
N ASP A 63 8.44 -17.62 7.61
CA ASP A 63 9.67 -18.42 7.48
C ASP A 63 9.57 -19.55 6.43
N THR A 64 9.05 -19.20 5.25
CA THR A 64 8.71 -20.18 4.21
C THR A 64 9.33 -19.83 2.85
N PRO A 65 9.91 -20.79 2.11
CA PRO A 65 10.32 -20.64 0.73
C PRO A 65 9.12 -20.82 -0.23
N LEU A 66 8.08 -19.99 -0.06
CA LEU A 66 6.80 -20.12 -0.74
C LEU A 66 6.93 -20.16 -2.27
N GLY A 67 7.81 -19.32 -2.82
CA GLY A 67 8.08 -19.27 -4.26
C GLY A 67 8.63 -20.58 -4.79
N GLN A 68 9.57 -21.21 -4.06
CA GLN A 68 10.13 -22.51 -4.42
C GLN A 68 9.07 -23.61 -4.32
N LEU A 69 8.32 -23.67 -3.21
CA LEU A 69 7.26 -24.67 -3.03
C LEU A 69 6.20 -24.61 -4.12
N LEU A 70 5.82 -23.40 -4.53
CA LEU A 70 4.85 -23.22 -5.61
C LEU A 70 5.45 -23.58 -6.97
N ALA A 71 6.71 -23.24 -7.23
CA ALA A 71 7.42 -23.60 -8.47
C ALA A 71 7.56 -25.13 -8.61
N GLU A 72 7.93 -25.83 -7.55
CA GLU A 72 8.01 -27.29 -7.51
C GLU A 72 6.65 -27.93 -7.77
N LYS A 73 5.59 -27.41 -7.16
CA LYS A 73 4.22 -27.92 -7.30
C LYS A 73 3.63 -27.70 -8.71
N CYS A 74 3.94 -26.55 -9.32
CA CYS A 74 3.40 -26.16 -10.63
C CYS A 74 4.30 -26.57 -11.81
N GLY A 75 5.59 -26.82 -11.57
CA GLY A 75 6.56 -27.12 -12.61
C GLY A 75 6.88 -25.93 -13.53
N CYS A 76 6.76 -24.68 -13.02
CA CYS A 76 7.01 -23.47 -13.80
C CYS A 76 7.72 -22.41 -12.97
N CYS A 77 8.21 -21.34 -13.63
CA CYS A 77 8.81 -20.20 -12.95
C CYS A 77 7.78 -19.47 -12.10
N VAL A 78 8.17 -19.07 -10.89
CA VAL A 78 7.34 -18.31 -9.97
C VAL A 78 8.10 -17.07 -9.50
N LEU A 79 7.46 -15.91 -9.58
CA LEU A 79 7.95 -14.70 -8.92
C LEU A 79 6.91 -14.23 -7.91
N LEU A 80 7.38 -13.96 -6.70
CA LEU A 80 6.59 -13.35 -5.63
C LEU A 80 7.04 -11.90 -5.40
N GLU A 81 6.08 -10.99 -5.25
CA GLU A 81 6.33 -9.61 -4.82
C GLU A 81 5.40 -9.27 -3.65
N ASN A 82 5.83 -8.37 -2.77
CA ASN A 82 4.93 -7.82 -1.75
C ASN A 82 3.78 -7.03 -2.43
N ASP A 83 2.57 -7.12 -1.89
CA ASP A 83 1.35 -6.50 -2.45
C ASP A 83 1.46 -4.97 -2.60
N GLY A 84 1.96 -4.26 -1.59
CA GLY A 84 2.17 -2.82 -1.65
C GLY A 84 3.22 -2.43 -2.68
N LYS A 85 4.32 -3.18 -2.76
CA LYS A 85 5.38 -2.97 -3.75
C LYS A 85 4.93 -3.31 -5.16
N ALA A 86 4.12 -4.34 -5.32
CA ALA A 86 3.49 -4.65 -6.61
C ALA A 86 2.58 -3.50 -7.06
N ALA A 87 1.74 -2.95 -6.18
CA ALA A 87 0.92 -1.80 -6.54
C ALA A 87 1.77 -0.57 -6.94
N ALA A 88 2.88 -0.31 -6.23
CA ALA A 88 3.80 0.75 -6.61
C ALA A 88 4.46 0.51 -7.98
N MET A 89 4.80 -0.73 -8.30
CA MET A 89 5.31 -1.11 -9.62
C MET A 89 4.27 -0.87 -10.72
N ALA A 90 3.01 -1.19 -10.49
CA ALA A 90 1.93 -0.91 -11.44
C ALA A 90 1.80 0.58 -11.74
N GLU A 91 1.80 1.40 -10.67
CA GLU A 91 1.69 2.86 -10.82
C GLU A 91 2.91 3.47 -11.54
N LEU A 92 4.11 2.95 -11.29
CA LEU A 92 5.33 3.37 -11.98
C LEU A 92 5.31 3.00 -13.46
N GLN A 93 4.92 1.79 -13.80
CA GLN A 93 5.04 1.27 -15.16
C GLN A 93 3.89 1.68 -16.09
N ALA A 94 2.68 1.83 -15.56
CA ALA A 94 1.49 2.07 -16.36
C ALA A 94 0.43 2.97 -15.70
N GLY A 95 0.74 3.60 -14.56
CA GLY A 95 -0.21 4.37 -13.78
C GLY A 95 0.18 5.83 -13.56
N ALA A 96 -0.21 6.36 -12.40
CA ALA A 96 -0.07 7.77 -12.05
C ALA A 96 1.39 8.25 -11.89
N LEU A 97 2.34 7.33 -11.71
CA LEU A 97 3.75 7.62 -11.48
C LEU A 97 4.63 7.39 -12.72
N GLN A 98 4.04 7.17 -13.90
CA GLN A 98 4.82 7.02 -15.13
C GLN A 98 5.74 8.23 -15.35
N GLY A 99 7.01 7.94 -15.65
CA GLY A 99 8.03 8.95 -15.93
C GLY A 99 8.64 9.61 -14.70
N CYS A 100 8.15 9.35 -13.49
CA CYS A 100 8.77 9.86 -12.28
C CYS A 100 10.10 9.14 -11.98
N SER A 101 11.11 9.93 -11.60
CA SER A 101 12.36 9.40 -11.07
C SER A 101 12.22 9.04 -9.60
N ASN A 102 11.65 9.93 -8.79
CA ASN A 102 11.42 9.71 -7.37
C ASN A 102 9.94 9.91 -7.05
N ALA A 103 9.32 8.90 -6.48
CA ALA A 103 7.89 8.92 -6.17
C ALA A 103 7.56 7.92 -5.04
N ALA A 104 6.34 7.95 -4.55
CA ALA A 104 5.86 6.96 -3.60
C ALA A 104 4.39 6.62 -3.82
N VAL A 105 3.99 5.43 -3.38
CA VAL A 105 2.59 5.01 -3.31
C VAL A 105 2.22 4.79 -1.85
N PHE A 106 1.13 5.40 -1.39
CA PHE A 106 0.50 5.12 -0.11
C PHE A 106 -0.83 4.41 -0.33
N LEU A 107 -0.94 3.18 0.10
CA LEU A 107 -2.17 2.39 0.09
C LEU A 107 -2.83 2.45 1.46
N ILE A 108 -3.89 3.24 1.57
CA ILE A 108 -4.64 3.44 2.81
C ILE A 108 -5.73 2.36 2.90
N GLY A 109 -5.43 1.30 3.63
CA GLY A 109 -6.29 0.16 3.88
C GLY A 109 -6.50 -0.11 5.37
N THR A 110 -6.57 -1.37 5.80
CA THR A 110 -6.56 -1.78 7.21
C THR A 110 -5.27 -1.31 7.92
N GLY A 111 -4.15 -1.37 7.23
CA GLY A 111 -2.90 -0.70 7.57
C GLY A 111 -2.51 0.31 6.48
N VAL A 112 -1.22 0.65 6.41
CA VAL A 112 -0.65 1.51 5.37
C VAL A 112 0.43 0.74 4.62
N GLY A 113 0.11 0.30 3.40
CA GLY A 113 1.06 -0.33 2.48
C GLY A 113 1.58 0.65 1.44
N GLY A 114 2.37 0.12 0.51
CA GLY A 114 2.85 0.89 -0.65
C GLY A 114 4.27 0.57 -1.06
N GLY A 115 4.93 1.53 -1.69
CA GLY A 115 6.31 1.39 -2.13
C GLY A 115 6.95 2.74 -2.45
N ILE A 116 8.27 2.71 -2.49
CA ILE A 116 9.13 3.85 -2.79
C ILE A 116 9.75 3.63 -4.15
N ILE A 117 9.74 4.65 -4.98
CA ILE A 117 10.46 4.71 -6.25
C ILE A 117 11.62 5.69 -6.07
N ALA A 118 12.84 5.27 -6.43
CA ALA A 118 14.01 6.12 -6.51
C ALA A 118 14.78 5.82 -7.80
N ASN A 119 15.21 6.86 -8.49
CA ASN A 119 15.89 6.76 -9.78
C ASN A 119 15.11 5.91 -10.82
N GLY A 120 13.79 6.04 -10.85
CA GLY A 120 12.93 5.30 -11.77
C GLY A 120 12.78 3.80 -11.46
N GLN A 121 13.18 3.36 -10.26
CA GLN A 121 13.14 1.96 -9.86
C GLN A 121 12.46 1.78 -8.49
N LEU A 122 11.76 0.67 -8.33
CA LEU A 122 11.19 0.28 -7.04
C LEU A 122 12.29 -0.05 -6.03
N VAL A 123 12.27 0.63 -4.88
CA VAL A 123 13.20 0.39 -3.78
C VAL A 123 12.70 -0.79 -2.95
N ARG A 124 13.41 -1.92 -3.01
CA ARG A 124 13.11 -3.10 -2.19
C ARG A 124 13.90 -3.13 -0.88
N GLY A 125 15.08 -2.49 -0.88
CA GLY A 125 16.04 -2.55 0.23
C GLY A 125 16.82 -3.88 0.28
N VAL A 126 17.81 -3.96 1.16
CA VAL A 126 18.67 -5.15 1.33
C VAL A 126 17.89 -6.32 1.94
N HIS A 127 16.94 -6.02 2.82
CA HIS A 127 16.09 -6.99 3.51
C HIS A 127 14.66 -7.07 2.92
N PHE A 128 14.42 -6.44 1.75
CA PHE A 128 13.12 -6.38 1.07
C PHE A 128 11.99 -5.73 1.88
N THR A 129 12.32 -4.92 2.89
CA THR A 129 11.36 -4.24 3.79
C THR A 129 11.28 -2.73 3.55
N ALA A 130 11.92 -2.17 2.52
CA ALA A 130 11.78 -0.76 2.20
C ALA A 130 10.32 -0.44 1.85
N GLY A 131 9.80 0.68 2.36
CA GLY A 131 8.41 1.09 2.11
C GLY A 131 7.36 0.38 2.98
N GLU A 132 7.75 -0.34 4.01
CA GLU A 132 6.83 -0.91 5.01
C GLU A 132 6.31 0.19 5.94
N TYR A 133 5.46 1.06 5.40
CA TYR A 133 4.98 2.28 6.04
C TYR A 133 4.25 2.04 7.36
N SER A 134 3.52 0.93 7.48
CA SER A 134 2.79 0.59 8.71
C SER A 134 3.67 0.67 9.96
N PHE A 135 4.97 0.39 9.85
CA PHE A 135 5.92 0.36 10.96
C PHE A 135 6.63 1.70 11.21
N VAL A 136 6.40 2.72 10.38
CA VAL A 136 7.00 4.04 10.60
C VAL A 136 6.42 4.66 11.86
N ASN A 137 7.29 5.00 12.83
CA ASN A 137 6.88 5.69 14.05
C ASN A 137 6.49 7.14 13.73
N THR A 138 5.36 7.57 14.27
CA THR A 138 4.78 8.91 14.04
C THR A 138 5.00 9.87 15.22
N ASN A 139 5.51 9.35 16.35
CA ASN A 139 5.74 10.13 17.57
C ASN A 139 6.98 9.60 18.32
N ALA A 140 8.12 10.23 18.15
CA ALA A 140 9.37 9.82 18.77
C ALA A 140 9.33 9.80 20.32
N ALA A 141 8.52 10.65 20.95
CA ALA A 141 8.38 10.68 22.39
C ALA A 141 7.57 9.49 22.95
N GLY A 142 6.83 8.80 22.10
CA GLY A 142 6.02 7.63 22.48
C GLY A 142 6.48 6.36 21.78
N TRP A 143 7.79 6.12 21.67
CA TRP A 143 8.36 4.96 20.99
C TRP A 143 7.81 3.62 21.47
N ASP A 144 7.60 3.47 22.76
CA ASP A 144 7.11 2.21 23.37
C ASP A 144 5.60 1.98 23.21
N ASP A 145 4.86 2.94 22.65
CA ASP A 145 3.43 2.81 22.36
C ASP A 145 3.24 2.48 20.88
N GLU A 146 2.89 1.23 20.58
CA GLU A 146 2.65 0.73 19.23
C GLU A 146 1.57 1.51 18.47
N ARG A 147 0.69 2.27 19.16
CA ARG A 147 -0.28 3.15 18.53
C ARG A 147 0.35 4.36 17.84
N ASN A 148 1.63 4.65 18.10
CA ASN A 148 2.39 5.73 17.47
C ASN A 148 3.06 5.31 16.15
N ASN A 149 2.46 4.40 15.40
CA ASN A 149 2.92 4.02 14.07
C ASN A 149 1.91 4.47 12.98
N MET A 150 2.35 4.44 11.72
CA MET A 150 1.48 4.86 10.60
C MET A 150 0.24 3.96 10.44
N ALA A 151 0.30 2.66 10.77
CA ALA A 151 -0.88 1.81 10.71
C ALA A 151 -1.99 2.33 11.63
N CYS A 152 -1.63 2.77 12.85
CA CYS A 152 -2.56 3.27 13.85
C CYS A 152 -2.92 4.76 13.71
N GLN A 153 -2.25 5.50 12.81
CA GLN A 153 -2.48 6.95 12.64
C GLN A 153 -2.96 7.32 11.23
N CYS A 154 -2.65 6.52 10.22
CA CYS A 154 -2.86 6.86 8.81
C CYS A 154 -3.64 5.80 8.02
N SER A 155 -4.21 4.79 8.69
CA SER A 155 -5.02 3.75 8.05
C SER A 155 -6.52 4.08 8.05
N THR A 156 -7.28 3.37 7.22
CA THR A 156 -8.76 3.43 7.28
C THR A 156 -9.26 2.97 8.66
N THR A 157 -8.62 1.97 9.26
CA THR A 157 -8.95 1.51 10.63
C THR A 157 -8.84 2.66 11.62
N ALA A 158 -7.73 3.39 11.62
CA ALA A 158 -7.51 4.56 12.48
C ALA A 158 -8.57 5.65 12.27
N LEU A 159 -8.88 5.98 11.01
CA LEU A 159 -9.93 6.95 10.65
C LEU A 159 -11.27 6.58 11.29
N LEU A 160 -11.67 5.31 11.17
CA LEU A 160 -12.95 4.83 11.69
C LEU A 160 -12.97 4.74 13.23
N GLU A 161 -11.86 4.36 13.85
CA GLU A 161 -11.73 4.37 15.32
C GLU A 161 -11.84 5.78 15.89
N TRP A 162 -11.15 6.76 15.27
CA TRP A 162 -11.25 8.15 15.69
C TRP A 162 -12.65 8.72 15.51
N TYR A 163 -13.35 8.33 14.44
CA TYR A 163 -14.72 8.77 14.22
C TYR A 163 -15.70 8.15 15.25
N ARG A 164 -15.57 6.83 15.55
CA ARG A 164 -16.35 6.22 16.63
C ARG A 164 -16.13 6.93 17.97
N ALA A 165 -14.86 7.15 18.33
CA ALA A 165 -14.50 7.85 19.56
C ALA A 165 -15.08 9.27 19.61
N ARG A 166 -15.00 10.01 18.51
CA ARG A 166 -15.51 11.39 18.40
C ARG A 166 -17.03 11.47 18.53
N LYS A 167 -17.74 10.41 18.06
CA LYS A 167 -19.20 10.28 18.17
C LYS A 167 -19.65 9.66 19.48
N GLY A 168 -18.75 9.19 20.36
CA GLY A 168 -19.11 8.44 21.56
C GLY A 168 -19.74 7.07 21.27
N LEU A 169 -19.44 6.48 20.12
CA LEU A 169 -19.93 5.17 19.72
C LEU A 169 -19.10 4.05 20.36
N PRO A 170 -19.68 2.86 20.61
CA PRO A 170 -18.93 1.67 20.99
C PRO A 170 -17.83 1.33 19.97
N ALA A 171 -16.71 0.75 20.45
CA ALA A 171 -15.58 0.39 19.58
C ALA A 171 -15.96 -0.63 18.50
N ASP A 172 -16.93 -1.51 18.78
CA ASP A 172 -17.47 -2.54 17.89
C ASP A 172 -18.67 -2.07 17.05
N ALA A 173 -19.08 -0.79 17.18
CA ALA A 173 -20.17 -0.25 16.36
C ALA A 173 -19.88 -0.42 14.87
N PRO A 174 -20.83 -0.97 14.07
CA PRO A 174 -20.64 -1.20 12.66
C PRO A 174 -20.34 0.12 11.92
N MET A 175 -19.12 0.25 11.41
CA MET A 175 -18.65 1.43 10.67
C MET A 175 -17.68 0.99 9.57
N ASP A 176 -17.87 1.57 8.39
CA ASP A 176 -16.97 1.39 7.25
C ASP A 176 -16.66 2.75 6.60
N GLY A 177 -15.71 2.74 5.65
CA GLY A 177 -15.29 3.96 4.96
C GLY A 177 -16.42 4.63 4.18
N ARG A 178 -17.39 3.87 3.67
CA ARG A 178 -18.54 4.44 2.94
C ARG A 178 -19.41 5.26 3.87
N ARG A 179 -19.82 4.70 5.00
CA ARG A 179 -20.64 5.40 6.01
C ARG A 179 -19.95 6.65 6.56
N PHE A 180 -18.63 6.55 6.78
CA PHE A 180 -17.85 7.72 7.20
C PHE A 180 -17.91 8.83 6.14
N PHE A 181 -17.67 8.51 4.87
CA PHE A 181 -17.68 9.53 3.82
C PHE A 181 -19.09 9.99 3.43
N GLU A 182 -20.14 9.22 3.67
CA GLU A 182 -21.53 9.70 3.60
C GLU A 182 -21.76 10.83 4.62
N ALA A 183 -21.33 10.65 5.87
CA ALA A 183 -21.42 11.66 6.91
C ALA A 183 -20.56 12.89 6.60
N ALA A 184 -19.31 12.69 6.18
CA ALA A 184 -18.39 13.78 5.84
C ALA A 184 -18.89 14.60 4.63
N ASN A 185 -19.39 13.96 3.59
CA ASN A 185 -19.97 14.62 2.43
C ASN A 185 -21.31 15.34 2.73
N ALA A 186 -22.04 14.88 3.75
CA ALA A 186 -23.21 15.58 4.26
C ALA A 186 -22.86 16.80 5.14
N GLY A 187 -21.57 17.05 5.39
CA GLY A 187 -21.09 18.17 6.19
C GLY A 187 -21.18 17.96 7.69
N GLU A 188 -21.22 16.70 8.17
CA GLU A 188 -21.24 16.41 9.60
C GLU A 188 -19.96 16.91 10.28
N PRO A 189 -20.06 17.81 11.31
CA PRO A 189 -18.89 18.45 11.90
C PRO A 189 -17.88 17.47 12.50
N GLU A 190 -18.35 16.39 13.14
CA GLU A 190 -17.51 15.36 13.75
C GLU A 190 -16.75 14.56 12.70
N ALA A 191 -17.35 14.26 11.57
CA ALA A 191 -16.72 13.57 10.46
C ALA A 191 -15.65 14.46 9.78
N LEU A 192 -15.97 15.75 9.60
CA LEU A 192 -15.03 16.71 9.02
C LEU A 192 -13.82 16.98 9.93
N ASP A 193 -14.03 17.11 11.25
CA ASP A 193 -12.96 17.25 12.25
C ASP A 193 -12.02 16.04 12.24
N VAL A 194 -12.58 14.83 12.20
CA VAL A 194 -11.79 13.59 12.12
C VAL A 194 -11.05 13.47 10.79
N LEU A 195 -11.69 13.83 9.68
CA LEU A 195 -11.05 13.82 8.36
C LEU A 195 -9.86 14.78 8.29
N GLU A 196 -10.01 15.98 8.86
CA GLU A 196 -8.93 16.99 8.95
C GLU A 196 -7.73 16.46 9.73
N ARG A 197 -7.98 15.90 10.91
CA ARG A 197 -6.95 15.28 11.75
C ARG A 197 -6.25 14.12 11.03
N PHE A 198 -7.02 13.27 10.36
CA PHE A 198 -6.50 12.13 9.60
C PHE A 198 -5.63 12.59 8.45
N CYS A 199 -6.10 13.56 7.65
CA CYS A 199 -5.33 14.13 6.56
C CYS A 199 -4.06 14.82 7.06
N HIS A 200 -4.09 15.45 8.25
CA HIS A 200 -2.88 16.02 8.85
C HIS A 200 -1.84 14.93 9.17
N ALA A 201 -2.24 13.82 9.76
CA ALA A 201 -1.33 12.71 10.04
C ALA A 201 -0.70 12.16 8.75
N VAL A 202 -1.50 11.94 7.70
CA VAL A 202 -1.00 11.48 6.39
C VAL A 202 -0.10 12.53 5.73
N ALA A 203 -0.49 13.81 5.74
CA ALA A 203 0.29 14.91 5.15
C ALA A 203 1.67 15.06 5.77
N VAL A 204 1.80 14.89 7.09
CA VAL A 204 3.10 14.90 7.77
C VAL A 204 4.01 13.78 7.25
N GLN A 205 3.47 12.59 6.98
CA GLN A 205 4.27 11.48 6.45
C GLN A 205 4.67 11.73 4.98
N ILE A 206 3.80 12.33 4.18
CA ILE A 206 4.14 12.77 2.82
C ILE A 206 5.25 13.82 2.86
N TYR A 207 5.15 14.80 3.78
CA TYR A 207 6.20 15.79 4.00
C TYR A 207 7.54 15.13 4.35
N ASN A 208 7.55 14.18 5.28
CA ASN A 208 8.74 13.44 5.67
C ASN A 208 9.39 12.73 4.47
N LEU A 209 8.59 12.04 3.64
CA LEU A 209 9.09 11.40 2.41
C LEU A 209 9.64 12.41 1.41
N THR A 210 8.97 13.56 1.25
CA THR A 210 9.44 14.63 0.36
C THR A 210 10.81 15.13 0.80
N VAL A 211 11.02 15.34 2.10
CA VAL A 211 12.32 15.80 2.64
C VAL A 211 13.42 14.73 2.51
N LEU A 212 13.07 13.45 2.68
CA LEU A 212 14.05 12.35 2.67
C LEU A 212 14.45 11.90 1.26
N LEU A 213 13.53 11.96 0.29
CA LEU A 213 13.69 11.32 -1.01
C LEU A 213 13.52 12.27 -2.19
N ASP A 214 13.13 13.54 -1.94
CA ASP A 214 12.84 14.54 -2.98
C ASP A 214 11.87 13.98 -4.02
N VAL A 215 10.69 13.53 -3.56
CA VAL A 215 9.70 12.88 -4.42
C VAL A 215 8.92 13.90 -5.26
N GLU A 216 8.73 13.60 -6.54
CA GLU A 216 7.91 14.37 -7.47
C GLU A 216 6.42 14.20 -7.19
N LYS A 217 6.00 12.94 -6.95
CA LYS A 217 4.60 12.58 -6.72
C LYS A 217 4.44 11.57 -5.60
N VAL A 218 3.32 11.69 -4.89
CA VAL A 218 2.82 10.63 -4.00
C VAL A 218 1.43 10.22 -4.47
N ALA A 219 1.28 8.96 -4.89
CA ALA A 219 0.02 8.40 -5.32
C ALA A 219 -0.72 7.76 -4.15
N ILE A 220 -1.97 8.15 -3.94
CA ILE A 220 -2.83 7.66 -2.85
C ILE A 220 -3.76 6.59 -3.40
N GLY A 221 -3.65 5.37 -2.86
CA GLY A 221 -4.48 4.22 -3.19
C GLY A 221 -5.22 3.65 -1.96
N GLY A 222 -5.89 2.53 -2.17
CA GLY A 222 -6.69 1.85 -1.13
C GLY A 222 -8.18 2.19 -1.21
N GLY A 223 -8.97 1.59 -0.32
CA GLY A 223 -10.44 1.60 -0.41
C GLY A 223 -11.08 2.99 -0.35
N ILE A 224 -10.50 3.90 0.42
CA ILE A 224 -11.04 5.26 0.61
C ILE A 224 -10.45 6.30 -0.36
N SER A 225 -9.43 5.95 -1.15
CA SER A 225 -8.74 6.90 -2.03
C SER A 225 -9.60 7.44 -3.19
N LYS A 226 -10.70 6.78 -3.50
CA LYS A 226 -11.66 7.21 -4.52
C LYS A 226 -12.59 8.35 -4.06
N GLN A 227 -12.51 8.75 -2.80
CA GLN A 227 -13.32 9.82 -2.23
C GLN A 227 -12.68 11.18 -2.57
N PRO A 228 -13.33 12.04 -3.40
CA PRO A 228 -12.76 13.34 -3.77
C PRO A 228 -12.44 14.19 -2.55
N LEU A 229 -13.34 14.22 -1.56
CA LEU A 229 -13.18 14.98 -0.32
C LEU A 229 -11.90 14.60 0.45
N LEU A 230 -11.48 13.32 0.42
CA LEU A 230 -10.22 12.89 1.01
C LEU A 230 -9.02 13.58 0.35
N LEU A 231 -8.94 13.51 -0.98
CA LEU A 231 -7.79 14.05 -1.71
C LEU A 231 -7.77 15.59 -1.67
N GLU A 232 -8.92 16.24 -1.74
CA GLU A 232 -9.05 17.69 -1.60
C GLU A 232 -8.58 18.15 -0.21
N THR A 233 -9.07 17.50 0.84
CA THR A 233 -8.67 17.81 2.23
C THR A 233 -7.17 17.54 2.42
N LEU A 234 -6.66 16.39 1.94
CA LEU A 234 -5.25 16.02 2.09
C LEU A 234 -4.32 17.04 1.41
N ARG A 235 -4.62 17.45 0.18
CA ARG A 235 -3.84 18.47 -0.54
C ARG A 235 -3.84 19.80 0.18
N ARG A 236 -5.00 20.27 0.61
CA ARG A 236 -5.14 21.52 1.36
C ARG A 236 -4.35 21.48 2.67
N VAL A 237 -4.45 20.38 3.41
CA VAL A 237 -3.72 20.20 4.67
C VAL A 237 -2.21 20.13 4.43
N TYR A 238 -1.77 19.41 3.39
CA TYR A 238 -0.36 19.31 3.01
C TYR A 238 0.21 20.69 2.66
N ASP A 239 -0.50 21.49 1.87
CA ASP A 239 -0.10 22.87 1.57
C ASP A 239 -0.05 23.74 2.82
N GLY A 240 -0.97 23.51 3.76
CA GLY A 240 -1.01 24.18 5.06
C GLY A 240 0.23 23.93 5.93
N LEU A 241 0.87 22.74 5.82
CA LEU A 241 2.12 22.44 6.55
C LEU A 241 3.25 23.39 6.13
N PHE A 242 3.35 23.69 4.84
CA PHE A 242 4.35 24.65 4.34
C PHE A 242 3.98 26.09 4.70
N ALA A 243 2.69 26.44 4.58
CA ALA A 243 2.23 27.79 4.91
C ALA A 243 2.47 28.13 6.39
N SER A 244 2.29 27.18 7.30
CA SER A 244 2.52 27.37 8.74
C SER A 244 3.98 27.66 9.11
N ARG A 245 4.93 27.35 8.22
CA ARG A 245 6.37 27.56 8.39
C ARG A 245 6.96 28.48 7.31
N GLY A 246 6.12 29.12 6.49
CA GLY A 246 6.51 29.84 5.27
C GLY A 246 7.49 30.99 5.48
N ASP A 247 7.48 31.62 6.66
CA ASP A 247 8.40 32.72 7.01
C ASP A 247 9.76 32.21 7.50
N SER A 248 9.93 30.89 7.65
CA SER A 248 11.23 30.33 8.06
C SER A 248 12.22 30.34 6.91
N PRO A 249 13.37 31.00 7.05
CA PRO A 249 14.40 31.03 6.03
C PRO A 249 14.96 29.62 5.75
N TYR A 250 14.83 28.68 6.69
CA TYR A 250 15.27 27.29 6.54
C TYR A 250 14.34 26.44 5.66
N MET A 251 13.10 26.90 5.42
CA MET A 251 12.14 26.22 4.54
C MET A 251 12.27 26.65 3.08
N LYS A 252 13.06 27.71 2.81
CA LYS A 252 13.22 28.25 1.47
C LYS A 252 13.87 27.21 0.53
N GLY A 253 13.16 26.87 -0.53
CA GLY A 253 13.63 25.91 -1.55
C GLY A 253 13.31 24.46 -1.25
N LEU A 254 12.62 24.13 -0.15
CA LEU A 254 12.04 22.80 0.02
C LEU A 254 10.96 22.56 -1.05
N PRO A 255 11.08 21.50 -1.85
CA PRO A 255 10.09 21.19 -2.85
C PRO A 255 8.78 20.71 -2.22
N ARG A 256 7.71 20.78 -3.00
CA ARG A 256 6.43 20.14 -2.69
C ARG A 256 6.18 19.06 -3.71
N CYS A 257 5.79 17.88 -3.26
CA CYS A 257 5.36 16.83 -4.18
C CYS A 257 3.90 17.06 -4.62
N GLU A 258 3.56 16.50 -5.76
CA GLU A 258 2.17 16.42 -6.21
C GLU A 258 1.49 15.21 -5.55
N ILE A 259 0.31 15.41 -4.94
CA ILE A 259 -0.52 14.33 -4.39
C ILE A 259 -1.57 13.95 -5.43
N VAL A 260 -1.51 12.72 -5.92
CA VAL A 260 -2.38 12.19 -6.99
C VAL A 260 -3.13 10.94 -6.54
N PRO A 261 -4.30 10.61 -7.10
CA PRO A 261 -4.89 9.30 -6.90
C PRO A 261 -4.10 8.24 -7.67
N CYS A 262 -4.04 7.00 -7.15
CA CYS A 262 -3.60 5.86 -7.93
C CYS A 262 -4.50 5.65 -9.16
N ALA A 263 -3.90 5.29 -10.29
CA ALA A 263 -4.62 4.96 -11.52
C ALA A 263 -5.27 3.57 -11.44
N PHE A 264 -4.61 2.64 -10.76
CA PHE A 264 -5.12 1.29 -10.55
C PHE A 264 -5.92 1.17 -9.25
N SER A 265 -6.80 0.17 -9.20
CA SER A 265 -7.56 -0.19 -8.00
C SER A 265 -7.28 -1.63 -7.58
N SER A 266 -8.26 -2.52 -7.63
CA SER A 266 -8.13 -3.93 -7.21
C SER A 266 -7.15 -4.74 -8.05
N GLU A 267 -6.86 -4.32 -9.28
CA GLU A 267 -5.91 -4.99 -10.19
C GLU A 267 -4.45 -4.53 -10.04
N ALA A 268 -4.17 -3.52 -9.24
CA ALA A 268 -2.81 -2.97 -9.06
C ALA A 268 -1.79 -4.07 -8.75
N ASN A 269 -2.12 -4.95 -7.81
CA ASN A 269 -1.24 -6.02 -7.35
C ASN A 269 -0.90 -7.03 -8.46
N GLN A 270 -1.89 -7.42 -9.27
CA GLN A 270 -1.71 -8.34 -10.39
C GLN A 270 -0.86 -7.72 -11.49
N VAL A 271 -1.14 -6.47 -11.85
CA VAL A 271 -0.40 -5.73 -12.87
C VAL A 271 1.05 -5.53 -12.43
N GLY A 272 1.27 -5.12 -11.19
CA GLY A 272 2.62 -4.90 -10.66
C GLY A 272 3.44 -6.18 -10.50
N ALA A 273 2.83 -7.27 -10.04
CA ALA A 273 3.49 -8.58 -9.98
C ALA A 273 3.91 -9.06 -11.38
N LEU A 274 3.06 -8.84 -12.40
CA LEU A 274 3.40 -9.17 -13.78
C LEU A 274 4.58 -8.32 -14.28
N TYR A 275 4.62 -7.01 -14.01
CA TYR A 275 5.78 -6.19 -14.40
C TYR A 275 7.05 -6.64 -13.68
N ALA A 276 6.98 -6.99 -12.39
CA ALA A 276 8.11 -7.53 -11.65
C ALA A 276 8.61 -8.86 -12.27
N TYR A 277 7.70 -9.73 -12.70
CA TYR A 277 8.02 -10.98 -13.38
C TYR A 277 8.72 -10.71 -14.73
N LEU A 278 8.16 -9.83 -15.55
CA LEU A 278 8.74 -9.47 -16.84
C LEU A 278 10.15 -8.88 -16.70
N GLN A 279 10.37 -8.03 -15.69
CA GLN A 279 11.71 -7.51 -15.39
C GLN A 279 12.69 -8.58 -14.93
N ALA A 280 12.24 -9.62 -14.24
CA ALA A 280 13.11 -10.66 -13.72
C ALA A 280 13.50 -11.71 -14.79
N PHE A 281 12.60 -12.02 -15.72
CA PHE A 281 12.75 -13.15 -16.62
C PHE A 281 12.80 -12.78 -18.12
N HIS A 282 12.44 -11.54 -18.49
CA HIS A 282 12.35 -11.11 -19.90
C HIS A 282 13.11 -9.78 -20.18
N SER A 283 13.98 -9.31 -19.26
CA SER A 283 14.84 -8.12 -19.45
C SER A 283 16.14 -8.45 -20.16
#